data_5955b74808b98152d3d2973fa86375ef
#
_entry.id   5955b74808b98152d3d2973fa86375ef
#
_cell.length_a   1.000
_cell.length_b   1.000
_cell.length_c   1.000
_cell.angle_alpha   90.00
_cell.angle_beta   90.00
_cell.angle_gamma   90.00
#
_symmetry.space_group_name_H-M   'P 1'
#
loop_
_entity.id
_entity.type
_entity.pdbx_description
1 polymer ?
#
loop_
_entity_poly.entity_id
_entity_poly.type
_entity_poly.pdbx_seq_one_letter_code
_entity_poly.pdbx_strand_id
1 'polypeptide(L)'
;MKTARMTLLLGAALWLAQGAPAASPIRTLIIDGQNNHDFRHTTPVLKQILEGSGLFQVDVLTTPPKGGDFSGFQPEFAKYQVVISNYNEFPTGDKWPDAVKAGFEQYVRAGGGFVSYHAADNAFPDWPAYNLMIGIGGWMGRDEKAGPYWYFRDGKLVSDPTPGSAGNHGARTAFPVVVRDGKHPIVKGLPEKWMHAPDELYSKMRGPGENMTVLATAFSDPANRGTGHDEPMLMVLNFGKGRIFHTTLGHDPAAMSCVGFIATLLRGTEWAATGKVTQKAPADFPGAEKASTRTF
;
A
#
# COMPACT_ATOMS: atom_id res chain seq x y z
N MET A 1 57.29 30.21 -57.63
CA MET A 1 56.21 30.38 -56.67
C MET A 1 55.58 28.99 -56.42
N LYS A 2 55.86 28.39 -55.24
CA LYS A 2 55.33 27.07 -54.86
C LYS A 2 54.18 27.30 -53.79
N THR A 3 52.95 26.97 -54.18
CA THR A 3 51.76 27.04 -53.30
C THR A 3 51.67 25.76 -52.50
N ALA A 4 51.79 25.90 -51.17
CA ALA A 4 51.58 24.82 -50.24
C ALA A 4 50.05 24.69 -49.92
N ARG A 5 49.48 23.52 -50.14
CA ARG A 5 48.12 23.18 -49.74
C ARG A 5 48.17 22.62 -48.33
N MET A 6 47.46 23.32 -47.42
CA MET A 6 47.27 22.91 -46.01
C MET A 6 46.00 22.07 -45.92
N THR A 7 46.16 20.80 -45.64
CA THR A 7 45.05 19.87 -45.44
C THR A 7 44.59 19.94 -43.93
N LEU A 8 43.38 20.44 -43.67
CA LEU A 8 42.75 20.42 -42.34
C LEU A 8 42.16 19.01 -42.10
N LEU A 9 42.70 18.31 -41.13
CA LEU A 9 42.11 17.09 -40.60
C LEU A 9 41.09 17.47 -39.53
N LEU A 10 39.79 17.32 -39.81
CA LEU A 10 38.73 17.39 -38.80
C LEU A 10 38.70 16.06 -38.02
N GLY A 11 39.16 16.08 -36.78
CA GLY A 11 38.99 14.98 -35.85
C GLY A 11 37.57 15.01 -35.28
N ALA A 12 36.71 14.07 -35.67
CA ALA A 12 35.41 13.86 -35.04
C ALA A 12 35.60 13.14 -33.70
N ALA A 13 35.43 13.87 -32.58
CA ALA A 13 35.40 13.28 -31.26
C ALA A 13 34.04 12.56 -31.07
N LEU A 14 34.04 11.23 -31.10
CA LEU A 14 32.88 10.42 -30.65
C LEU A 14 32.74 10.56 -29.12
N TRP A 15 31.77 11.32 -28.67
CA TRP A 15 31.31 11.29 -27.30
C TRP A 15 30.49 10.01 -27.10
N LEU A 16 31.09 9.00 -26.46
CA LEU A 16 30.37 7.87 -25.93
C LEU A 16 29.48 8.39 -24.79
N ALA A 17 28.18 8.45 -25.03
CA ALA A 17 27.20 8.72 -23.96
C ALA A 17 27.29 7.57 -22.95
N GLN A 18 28.02 7.80 -21.85
CA GLN A 18 27.97 6.91 -20.69
C GLN A 18 26.55 6.94 -20.20
N GLY A 19 25.79 5.83 -20.35
CA GLY A 19 24.48 5.67 -19.78
C GLY A 19 24.58 5.93 -18.27
N ALA A 20 23.68 6.75 -17.73
CA ALA A 20 23.59 6.95 -16.30
C ALA A 20 23.45 5.58 -15.61
N PRO A 21 24.18 5.32 -14.51
CA PRO A 21 24.06 4.06 -13.80
C PRO A 21 22.58 3.84 -13.41
N ALA A 22 22.06 2.63 -13.65
CA ALA A 22 20.72 2.27 -13.23
C ALA A 22 20.58 2.54 -11.72
N ALA A 23 19.50 3.22 -11.32
CA ALA A 23 19.25 3.50 -9.91
C ALA A 23 19.19 2.16 -9.15
N SER A 24 19.82 2.12 -7.97
CA SER A 24 19.76 0.92 -7.12
C SER A 24 18.29 0.62 -6.75
N PRO A 25 17.89 -0.66 -6.75
CA PRO A 25 16.53 -1.03 -6.43
C PRO A 25 16.15 -0.61 -5.01
N ILE A 26 14.87 -0.32 -4.80
CA ILE A 26 14.30 0.00 -3.51
C ILE A 26 14.26 -1.28 -2.68
N ARG A 27 15.04 -1.33 -1.60
CA ARG A 27 15.03 -2.48 -0.69
C ARG A 27 13.73 -2.47 0.12
N THR A 28 12.97 -3.52 -0.04
CA THR A 28 11.63 -3.69 0.52
C THR A 28 11.59 -4.91 1.41
N LEU A 29 11.02 -4.79 2.60
CA LEU A 29 10.74 -5.92 3.47
C LEU A 29 9.23 -6.18 3.50
N ILE A 30 8.81 -7.42 3.21
CA ILE A 30 7.46 -7.87 3.53
C ILE A 30 7.53 -8.63 4.86
N ILE A 31 6.68 -8.25 5.82
CA ILE A 31 6.46 -9.01 7.04
C ILE A 31 5.12 -9.71 6.91
N ASP A 32 5.16 -11.05 7.01
CA ASP A 32 3.98 -11.90 6.97
C ASP A 32 3.96 -12.92 8.12
N GLY A 33 3.14 -13.96 8.03
CA GLY A 33 3.07 -15.07 8.99
C GLY A 33 1.65 -15.26 9.49
N GLN A 34 1.34 -14.85 10.74
CA GLN A 34 -0.02 -14.96 11.23
C GLN A 34 -0.93 -13.99 10.49
N ASN A 35 -2.05 -14.50 9.98
CA ASN A 35 -3.05 -13.75 9.24
C ASN A 35 -4.30 -14.63 9.10
N ASN A 36 -5.49 -14.03 9.19
CA ASN A 36 -6.75 -14.73 8.87
C ASN A 36 -6.97 -14.91 7.36
N HIS A 37 -6.16 -14.24 6.54
CA HIS A 37 -6.09 -14.44 5.10
C HIS A 37 -4.90 -15.35 4.75
N ASP A 38 -4.92 -15.96 3.58
CA ASP A 38 -3.86 -16.89 3.18
C ASP A 38 -2.60 -16.16 2.70
N PHE A 39 -1.78 -15.71 3.65
CA PHE A 39 -0.52 -15.03 3.36
C PHE A 39 0.44 -15.89 2.52
N ARG A 40 0.34 -17.24 2.61
CA ARG A 40 1.19 -18.13 1.82
C ARG A 40 0.95 -18.03 0.32
N HIS A 41 -0.26 -17.58 -0.07
CA HIS A 41 -0.59 -17.27 -1.46
C HIS A 41 -0.43 -15.78 -1.79
N THR A 42 -0.77 -14.88 -0.87
CA THR A 42 -0.71 -13.43 -1.16
C THR A 42 0.70 -12.85 -1.09
N THR A 43 1.56 -13.30 -0.17
CA THR A 43 2.96 -12.80 -0.09
C THR A 43 3.78 -13.08 -1.35
N PRO A 44 3.76 -14.30 -1.94
CA PRO A 44 4.45 -14.54 -3.21
C PRO A 44 3.98 -13.63 -4.35
N VAL A 45 2.67 -13.36 -4.42
CA VAL A 45 2.09 -12.46 -5.44
C VAL A 45 2.54 -11.02 -5.19
N LEU A 46 2.52 -10.52 -3.94
CA LEU A 46 3.07 -9.20 -3.60
C LEU A 46 4.52 -9.06 -4.06
N LYS A 47 5.35 -10.06 -3.72
CA LYS A 47 6.76 -10.09 -4.12
C LYS A 47 6.91 -10.08 -5.64
N GLN A 48 6.15 -10.90 -6.35
CA GLN A 48 6.19 -10.99 -7.82
C GLN A 48 5.78 -9.67 -8.47
N ILE A 49 4.73 -9.00 -7.99
CA ILE A 49 4.31 -7.68 -8.47
C ILE A 49 5.44 -6.66 -8.31
N LEU A 50 6.02 -6.59 -7.12
CA LEU A 50 7.06 -5.61 -6.80
C LEU A 50 8.33 -5.84 -7.62
N GLU A 51 8.89 -7.05 -7.60
CA GLU A 51 10.12 -7.38 -8.32
C GLU A 51 9.93 -7.34 -9.84
N GLY A 52 8.76 -7.76 -10.33
CA GLY A 52 8.40 -7.70 -11.76
C GLY A 52 8.42 -6.29 -12.35
N SER A 53 8.32 -5.25 -11.51
CA SER A 53 8.47 -3.86 -11.96
C SER A 53 9.92 -3.44 -12.24
N GLY A 54 10.90 -4.19 -11.75
CA GLY A 54 12.32 -3.85 -11.80
C GLY A 54 12.76 -2.73 -10.85
N LEU A 55 11.84 -2.15 -10.06
CA LEU A 55 12.15 -1.07 -9.11
C LEU A 55 12.50 -1.56 -7.71
N PHE A 56 12.05 -2.75 -7.32
CA PHE A 56 12.16 -3.24 -5.95
C PHE A 56 13.00 -4.50 -5.87
N GLN A 57 13.73 -4.62 -4.76
CA GLN A 57 14.33 -5.86 -4.28
C GLN A 57 13.63 -6.23 -2.98
N VAL A 58 13.02 -7.42 -2.93
CA VAL A 58 12.09 -7.79 -1.87
C VAL A 58 12.61 -8.96 -1.03
N ASP A 59 12.83 -8.70 0.25
CA ASP A 59 13.02 -9.72 1.27
C ASP A 59 11.69 -9.99 1.98
N VAL A 60 11.51 -11.22 2.46
CA VAL A 60 10.33 -11.64 3.25
C VAL A 60 10.79 -12.13 4.60
N LEU A 61 10.17 -11.66 5.66
CA LEU A 61 10.39 -12.14 7.02
C LEU A 61 9.05 -12.64 7.58
N THR A 62 8.97 -13.96 7.75
CA THR A 62 7.77 -14.60 8.27
C THR A 62 7.84 -14.70 9.79
N THR A 63 6.79 -14.23 10.48
CA THR A 63 6.68 -14.40 11.93
C THR A 63 6.52 -15.87 12.31
N PRO A 64 6.89 -16.27 13.53
CA PRO A 64 6.57 -17.59 14.05
C PRO A 64 5.05 -17.87 13.95
N PRO A 65 4.68 -19.17 13.84
CA PRO A 65 3.27 -19.53 13.93
C PRO A 65 2.72 -19.20 15.34
N LYS A 66 1.40 -19.14 15.48
CA LYS A 66 0.73 -18.87 16.76
C LYS A 66 1.29 -19.74 17.88
N GLY A 67 1.64 -19.12 19.00
CA GLY A 67 2.28 -19.75 20.15
C GLY A 67 3.76 -20.08 19.96
N GLY A 68 4.36 -19.68 18.83
CA GLY A 68 5.77 -19.92 18.54
C GLY A 68 6.71 -18.95 19.25
N ASP A 69 7.99 -19.27 19.23
CA ASP A 69 9.03 -18.44 19.84
C ASP A 69 9.41 -17.24 18.96
N PHE A 70 9.13 -16.05 19.43
CA PHE A 70 9.47 -14.77 18.77
C PHE A 70 10.89 -14.26 19.09
N SER A 71 11.71 -14.99 19.87
CA SER A 71 13.06 -14.53 20.23
C SER A 71 13.96 -14.27 19.01
N GLY A 72 13.77 -15.06 17.95
CA GLY A 72 14.46 -14.90 16.65
C GLY A 72 13.80 -13.91 15.68
N PHE A 73 12.62 -13.38 16.00
CA PHE A 73 11.94 -12.41 15.15
C PHE A 73 12.49 -11.00 15.40
N GLN A 74 13.55 -10.66 14.68
CA GLN A 74 14.31 -9.41 14.84
C GLN A 74 14.47 -8.71 13.48
N PRO A 75 13.43 -8.06 12.95
CA PRO A 75 13.51 -7.37 11.67
C PRO A 75 14.51 -6.20 11.72
N GLU A 76 15.47 -6.20 10.80
CA GLU A 76 16.48 -5.14 10.68
C GLU A 76 15.92 -3.99 9.81
N PHE A 77 14.91 -3.28 10.30
CA PHE A 77 14.16 -2.26 9.56
C PHE A 77 15.06 -1.24 8.83
N ALA A 78 16.17 -0.84 9.46
CA ALA A 78 17.10 0.16 8.90
C ALA A 78 17.74 -0.27 7.56
N LYS A 79 17.69 -1.54 7.19
CA LYS A 79 18.18 -2.04 5.91
C LYS A 79 17.24 -1.74 4.74
N TYR A 80 16.00 -1.31 4.99
CA TYR A 80 14.94 -1.18 4.00
C TYR A 80 14.45 0.25 3.89
N GLN A 81 14.10 0.68 2.68
CA GLN A 81 13.46 1.95 2.42
C GLN A 81 11.96 1.90 2.72
N VAL A 82 11.35 0.70 2.61
CA VAL A 82 9.93 0.50 2.87
C VAL A 82 9.67 -0.89 3.46
N VAL A 83 8.73 -0.95 4.40
CA VAL A 83 8.21 -2.18 4.99
C VAL A 83 6.74 -2.32 4.60
N ILE A 84 6.36 -3.51 4.15
CA ILE A 84 4.97 -3.88 3.85
C ILE A 84 4.50 -4.86 4.90
N SER A 85 3.41 -4.58 5.60
CA SER A 85 2.78 -5.54 6.50
C SER A 85 1.72 -6.33 5.75
N ASN A 86 1.88 -7.65 5.72
CA ASN A 86 0.87 -8.65 5.38
C ASN A 86 0.63 -9.56 6.61
N TYR A 87 0.51 -8.92 7.76
CA TYR A 87 0.39 -9.58 9.07
C TYR A 87 -0.80 -9.02 9.84
N ASN A 88 -1.56 -9.91 10.49
CA ASN A 88 -2.46 -9.55 11.57
C ASN A 88 -2.61 -10.73 12.55
N GLU A 89 -2.90 -10.40 13.80
CA GLU A 89 -3.15 -11.41 14.84
C GLU A 89 -4.63 -11.81 14.96
N PHE A 90 -5.45 -11.53 13.95
CA PHE A 90 -6.88 -11.83 13.98
C PHE A 90 -7.16 -13.34 13.85
N PRO A 91 -8.10 -13.91 14.63
CA PRO A 91 -8.76 -13.28 15.77
C PRO A 91 -8.00 -13.48 17.09
N THR A 92 -7.01 -14.34 17.15
CA THR A 92 -6.32 -14.79 18.37
C THR A 92 -4.84 -15.11 18.15
N GLY A 93 -4.18 -14.48 17.21
CA GLY A 93 -2.74 -14.62 16.97
C GLY A 93 -1.89 -13.90 18.02
N ASP A 94 -0.59 -13.90 17.81
CA ASP A 94 0.37 -13.30 18.72
C ASP A 94 0.77 -11.90 18.27
N LYS A 95 0.98 -11.01 19.23
CA LYS A 95 1.48 -9.65 18.96
C LYS A 95 3.00 -9.69 18.75
N TRP A 96 3.50 -8.75 17.96
CA TRP A 96 4.93 -8.54 17.89
C TRP A 96 5.50 -8.19 19.27
N PRO A 97 6.73 -8.64 19.60
CA PRO A 97 7.42 -8.22 20.83
C PRO A 97 7.53 -6.69 20.92
N ASP A 98 7.48 -6.15 22.13
CA ASP A 98 7.52 -4.71 22.35
C ASP A 98 8.79 -4.05 21.81
N ALA A 99 9.94 -4.74 21.88
CA ALA A 99 11.18 -4.26 21.27
C ALA A 99 11.09 -4.13 19.74
N VAL A 100 10.38 -5.04 19.07
CA VAL A 100 10.13 -5.00 17.62
C VAL A 100 9.19 -3.85 17.29
N LYS A 101 8.11 -3.66 18.07
CA LYS A 101 7.19 -2.53 17.91
C LYS A 101 7.91 -1.21 18.07
N ALA A 102 8.73 -1.04 19.12
CA ALA A 102 9.51 0.16 19.35
C ALA A 102 10.51 0.44 18.21
N GLY A 103 11.18 -0.60 17.72
CA GLY A 103 12.08 -0.50 16.55
C GLY A 103 11.34 -0.07 15.28
N PHE A 104 10.14 -0.59 15.04
CA PHE A 104 9.32 -0.19 13.92
C PHE A 104 8.83 1.26 14.02
N GLU A 105 8.36 1.68 15.19
CA GLU A 105 8.00 3.08 15.43
C GLU A 105 9.16 4.04 15.15
N GLN A 106 10.35 3.72 15.67
CA GLN A 106 11.54 4.51 15.43
C GLN A 106 11.90 4.58 13.95
N TYR A 107 11.83 3.46 13.24
CA TYR A 107 12.08 3.36 11.81
C TYR A 107 11.14 4.29 11.01
N VAL A 108 9.83 4.20 11.25
CA VAL A 108 8.87 5.04 10.53
C VAL A 108 9.03 6.51 10.92
N ARG A 109 9.18 6.84 12.23
CA ARG A 109 9.42 8.23 12.69
C ARG A 109 10.65 8.87 12.06
N ALA A 110 11.71 8.09 11.80
CA ALA A 110 12.94 8.55 11.20
C ALA A 110 12.83 8.78 9.67
N GLY A 111 11.76 8.35 9.03
CA GLY A 111 11.52 8.55 7.59
C GLY A 111 11.38 7.26 6.79
N GLY A 112 11.40 6.09 7.42
CA GLY A 112 11.11 4.82 6.79
C GLY A 112 9.70 4.79 6.20
N GLY A 113 9.54 4.16 5.03
CA GLY A 113 8.26 3.96 4.39
C GLY A 113 7.49 2.79 4.99
N PHE A 114 6.17 2.89 5.06
CA PHE A 114 5.31 1.80 5.50
C PHE A 114 4.14 1.60 4.54
N VAL A 115 3.80 0.34 4.25
CA VAL A 115 2.59 -0.03 3.52
C VAL A 115 1.75 -0.95 4.40
N SER A 116 0.54 -0.49 4.76
CA SER A 116 -0.50 -1.34 5.34
C SER A 116 -1.28 -1.97 4.19
N TYR A 117 -1.14 -3.28 4.03
CA TYR A 117 -1.76 -4.03 2.95
C TYR A 117 -2.96 -4.82 3.46
N HIS A 118 -4.14 -4.53 2.89
CA HIS A 118 -5.40 -5.22 3.15
C HIS A 118 -5.59 -5.47 4.66
N ALA A 119 -5.71 -6.71 5.08
CA ALA A 119 -6.00 -7.11 6.46
C ALA A 119 -4.91 -6.72 7.49
N ALA A 120 -3.81 -6.11 7.11
CA ALA A 120 -2.86 -5.54 8.07
C ALA A 120 -3.50 -4.41 8.90
N ASP A 121 -4.59 -3.79 8.41
CA ASP A 121 -5.36 -2.80 9.15
C ASP A 121 -6.20 -3.39 10.31
N ASN A 122 -6.31 -4.71 10.38
CA ASN A 122 -6.92 -5.41 11.51
C ASN A 122 -5.95 -5.57 12.69
N ALA A 123 -4.64 -5.50 12.43
CA ALA A 123 -3.61 -5.77 13.42
C ALA A 123 -3.59 -4.73 14.56
N PHE A 124 -3.12 -5.18 15.72
CA PHE A 124 -2.68 -4.37 16.86
C PHE A 124 -3.68 -3.27 17.31
N PRO A 125 -4.93 -3.60 17.67
CA PRO A 125 -5.91 -2.60 18.08
C PRO A 125 -5.46 -1.82 19.32
N ASP A 126 -4.61 -2.38 20.14
CA ASP A 126 -4.09 -1.82 21.38
C ASP A 126 -2.67 -1.20 21.25
N TRP A 127 -2.16 -1.03 20.03
CA TRP A 127 -0.90 -0.33 19.76
C TRP A 127 -1.18 1.08 19.17
N PRO A 128 -1.19 2.14 20.01
CA PRO A 128 -1.61 3.47 19.58
C PRO A 128 -0.83 4.03 18.40
N ALA A 129 0.52 3.84 18.39
CA ALA A 129 1.34 4.32 17.30
C ALA A 129 1.01 3.63 15.96
N TYR A 130 0.71 2.32 15.99
CA TYR A 130 0.28 1.61 14.78
C TYR A 130 -1.05 2.14 14.25
N ASN A 131 -2.02 2.38 15.15
CA ASN A 131 -3.31 2.95 14.76
C ASN A 131 -3.19 4.38 14.20
N LEU A 132 -2.23 5.19 14.68
CA LEU A 132 -1.89 6.48 14.07
C LEU A 132 -1.25 6.31 12.67
N MET A 133 -0.43 5.27 12.47
CA MET A 133 0.20 5.00 11.18
C MET A 133 -0.83 4.55 10.14
N ILE A 134 -1.74 3.64 10.48
CA ILE A 134 -2.73 3.13 9.53
C ILE A 134 -3.95 4.04 9.36
N GLY A 135 -4.20 4.94 10.33
CA GLY A 135 -5.30 5.92 10.34
C GLY A 135 -6.65 5.33 10.69
N ILE A 136 -7.04 4.26 10.03
CA ILE A 136 -8.28 3.51 10.27
C ILE A 136 -8.01 2.02 10.23
N GLY A 137 -8.77 1.25 11.00
CA GLY A 137 -8.69 -0.21 11.03
C GLY A 137 -10.04 -0.84 11.34
N GLY A 138 -10.14 -2.15 11.15
CA GLY A 138 -11.37 -2.91 11.38
C GLY A 138 -11.22 -3.99 12.45
N TRP A 139 -12.32 -4.60 12.80
CA TRP A 139 -12.42 -5.79 13.66
C TRP A 139 -11.61 -5.72 14.95
N MET A 140 -11.17 -6.85 15.49
CA MET A 140 -10.32 -6.98 16.71
C MET A 140 -10.83 -6.20 17.92
N GLY A 141 -12.16 -6.10 18.08
CA GLY A 141 -12.76 -5.38 19.19
C GLY A 141 -12.71 -3.85 19.09
N ARG A 142 -12.31 -3.30 17.92
CA ARG A 142 -12.38 -1.85 17.71
C ARG A 142 -13.82 -1.37 17.78
N ASP A 143 -14.05 -0.36 18.61
CA ASP A 143 -15.31 0.33 18.81
C ASP A 143 -15.09 1.86 18.76
N GLU A 144 -15.99 2.66 19.31
CA GLU A 144 -15.87 4.12 19.35
C GLU A 144 -14.61 4.63 20.07
N LYS A 145 -13.98 3.81 20.94
CA LYS A 145 -12.70 4.17 21.60
C LYS A 145 -11.51 4.18 20.64
N ALA A 146 -11.60 3.42 19.55
CA ALA A 146 -10.59 3.45 18.50
C ALA A 146 -10.62 4.76 17.68
N GLY A 147 -11.71 5.50 17.75
CA GLY A 147 -11.95 6.74 17.00
C GLY A 147 -13.27 6.70 16.21
N PRO A 148 -13.57 7.74 15.42
CA PRO A 148 -14.76 7.80 14.60
C PRO A 148 -14.69 6.83 13.41
N TYR A 149 -15.84 6.57 12.76
CA TYR A 149 -15.89 6.05 11.41
C TYR A 149 -15.47 7.16 10.42
N TRP A 150 -14.79 6.73 9.34
CA TRP A 150 -14.36 7.63 8.27
C TRP A 150 -14.91 7.13 6.93
N TYR A 151 -15.66 7.98 6.25
CA TYR A 151 -16.22 7.70 4.93
C TYR A 151 -16.45 8.99 4.15
N PHE A 152 -16.70 8.91 2.85
CA PHE A 152 -17.11 10.04 2.05
C PHE A 152 -18.63 10.08 1.91
N ARG A 153 -19.17 11.31 2.03
CA ARG A 153 -20.55 11.64 1.71
C ARG A 153 -20.57 13.00 1.02
N ASP A 154 -21.30 13.10 -0.10
CA ASP A 154 -21.43 14.34 -0.86
C ASP A 154 -20.07 14.99 -1.22
N GLY A 155 -19.09 14.16 -1.60
CA GLY A 155 -17.74 14.58 -1.97
C GLY A 155 -16.86 15.06 -0.82
N LYS A 156 -17.28 14.90 0.44
CA LYS A 156 -16.53 15.31 1.64
C LYS A 156 -16.19 14.12 2.51
N LEU A 157 -15.00 14.15 3.10
CA LEU A 157 -14.60 13.21 4.15
C LEU A 157 -15.39 13.52 5.43
N VAL A 158 -16.08 12.53 5.95
CA VAL A 158 -16.91 12.60 7.16
C VAL A 158 -16.21 11.86 8.28
N SER A 159 -16.17 12.47 9.46
CA SER A 159 -15.78 11.86 10.73
C SER A 159 -17.06 11.62 11.53
N ASP A 160 -17.46 10.37 11.72
CA ASP A 160 -18.71 9.98 12.38
C ASP A 160 -18.43 9.30 13.73
N PRO A 161 -18.68 9.97 14.87
CA PRO A 161 -18.40 9.44 16.19
C PRO A 161 -19.49 8.46 16.71
N THR A 162 -20.49 8.12 15.91
CA THR A 162 -21.57 7.21 16.31
C THR A 162 -21.00 5.93 16.91
N PRO A 163 -21.43 5.49 18.12
CA PRO A 163 -20.96 4.25 18.73
C PRO A 163 -21.21 3.01 17.86
N GLY A 164 -20.33 2.03 17.99
CA GLY A 164 -20.48 0.74 17.30
C GLY A 164 -19.16 0.09 16.94
N SER A 165 -19.21 -1.20 16.57
CA SER A 165 -18.05 -1.98 16.18
C SER A 165 -17.49 -1.54 14.84
N ALA A 166 -16.18 -1.68 14.68
CA ALA A 166 -15.48 -1.47 13.40
C ALA A 166 -15.40 -2.76 12.58
N GLY A 167 -15.30 -2.56 11.27
CA GLY A 167 -15.07 -3.62 10.30
C GLY A 167 -16.34 -4.31 9.81
N ASN A 168 -16.52 -4.26 8.52
CA ASN A 168 -17.57 -4.96 7.79
C ASN A 168 -17.15 -5.12 6.33
N HIS A 169 -17.63 -6.15 5.67
CA HIS A 169 -17.58 -6.32 4.22
C HIS A 169 -18.78 -7.16 3.74
N GLY A 170 -19.12 -7.01 2.48
CA GLY A 170 -20.10 -7.85 1.81
C GLY A 170 -19.49 -9.12 1.19
N ALA A 171 -20.23 -9.75 0.29
CA ALA A 171 -19.66 -10.76 -0.58
C ALA A 171 -18.64 -10.13 -1.53
N ARG A 172 -17.63 -10.89 -1.95
CA ARG A 172 -16.64 -10.44 -2.93
C ARG A 172 -17.29 -10.19 -4.28
N THR A 173 -17.29 -8.94 -4.70
CA THR A 173 -17.84 -8.48 -5.96
C THR A 173 -16.89 -7.49 -6.61
N ALA A 174 -17.00 -7.31 -7.93
CA ALA A 174 -16.34 -6.20 -8.60
C ALA A 174 -17.03 -4.88 -8.23
N PHE A 175 -16.25 -3.84 -8.02
CA PHE A 175 -16.78 -2.51 -7.68
C PHE A 175 -15.93 -1.39 -8.30
N PRO A 176 -16.56 -0.24 -8.60
CA PRO A 176 -15.80 0.90 -9.08
C PRO A 176 -15.04 1.57 -7.93
N VAL A 177 -13.76 1.88 -8.19
CA VAL A 177 -12.93 2.72 -7.33
C VAL A 177 -12.91 4.12 -7.93
N VAL A 178 -13.15 5.14 -7.10
CA VAL A 178 -13.27 6.56 -7.50
C VAL A 178 -12.18 7.38 -6.85
N VAL A 179 -11.37 8.07 -7.65
CA VAL A 179 -10.29 8.96 -7.18
C VAL A 179 -10.88 10.19 -6.51
N ARG A 180 -10.34 10.55 -5.34
CA ARG A 180 -10.76 11.73 -4.56
C ARG A 180 -9.71 12.84 -4.56
N ASP A 181 -8.42 12.49 -4.59
CA ASP A 181 -7.32 13.44 -4.74
C ASP A 181 -6.45 13.12 -5.97
N GLY A 182 -6.93 13.48 -7.15
CA GLY A 182 -6.25 13.25 -8.42
C GLY A 182 -4.89 13.97 -8.59
N LYS A 183 -4.51 14.85 -7.65
CA LYS A 183 -3.22 15.56 -7.67
C LYS A 183 -2.11 14.76 -7.00
N HIS A 184 -2.47 13.83 -6.10
CA HIS A 184 -1.48 13.05 -5.37
C HIS A 184 -0.69 12.12 -6.31
N PRO A 185 0.66 12.04 -6.18
CA PRO A 185 1.52 11.26 -7.09
C PRO A 185 1.06 9.83 -7.34
N ILE A 186 0.54 9.14 -6.31
CA ILE A 186 0.09 7.73 -6.41
C ILE A 186 -1.00 7.57 -7.47
N VAL A 187 -1.97 8.47 -7.53
CA VAL A 187 -3.14 8.37 -8.42
C VAL A 187 -3.09 9.34 -9.61
N LYS A 188 -2.16 10.27 -9.62
CA LYS A 188 -2.01 11.25 -10.71
C LYS A 188 -1.83 10.56 -12.06
N GLY A 189 -2.69 10.94 -13.02
CA GLY A 189 -2.67 10.38 -14.38
C GLY A 189 -3.31 9.00 -14.50
N LEU A 190 -3.91 8.45 -13.44
CA LEU A 190 -4.85 7.33 -13.53
C LEU A 190 -6.25 7.86 -13.90
N PRO A 191 -7.13 7.03 -14.48
CA PRO A 191 -8.54 7.38 -14.67
C PRO A 191 -9.20 7.80 -13.35
N GLU A 192 -10.14 8.75 -13.41
CA GLU A 192 -10.90 9.21 -12.23
C GLU A 192 -11.74 8.10 -11.59
N LYS A 193 -12.12 7.09 -12.37
CA LYS A 193 -12.89 5.93 -11.95
C LYS A 193 -12.41 4.71 -12.72
N TRP A 194 -12.22 3.59 -12.02
CA TRP A 194 -11.91 2.30 -12.64
C TRP A 194 -12.62 1.15 -11.95
N MET A 195 -12.91 0.09 -12.68
CA MET A 195 -13.49 -1.13 -12.14
C MET A 195 -12.40 -1.99 -11.49
N HIS A 196 -12.56 -2.29 -10.21
CA HIS A 196 -11.73 -3.25 -9.50
C HIS A 196 -12.29 -4.67 -9.70
N ALA A 197 -11.40 -5.68 -9.74
CA ALA A 197 -11.78 -7.09 -9.78
C ALA A 197 -12.56 -7.48 -8.50
N PRO A 198 -13.27 -8.63 -8.49
CA PRO A 198 -13.98 -9.06 -7.29
C PRO A 198 -13.08 -9.11 -6.06
N ASP A 199 -13.44 -8.35 -5.02
CA ASP A 199 -12.66 -8.18 -3.79
C ASP A 199 -13.60 -7.99 -2.59
N GLU A 200 -13.03 -7.98 -1.38
CA GLU A 200 -13.72 -7.55 -0.16
C GLU A 200 -13.66 -6.03 -0.05
N LEU A 201 -14.81 -5.37 -0.19
CA LEU A 201 -14.90 -3.94 0.07
C LEU A 201 -15.01 -3.73 1.59
N TYR A 202 -13.91 -3.34 2.23
CA TYR A 202 -13.91 -3.02 3.66
C TYR A 202 -14.70 -1.74 3.92
N SER A 203 -15.52 -1.78 4.96
CA SER A 203 -16.39 -0.67 5.36
C SER A 203 -16.49 -0.61 6.89
N LYS A 204 -17.08 0.46 7.41
CA LYS A 204 -17.15 0.72 8.86
C LYS A 204 -15.76 0.75 9.53
N MET A 205 -14.75 1.24 8.83
CA MET A 205 -13.42 1.35 9.39
C MET A 205 -13.36 2.52 10.38
N ARG A 206 -12.70 2.30 11.52
CA ARG A 206 -12.56 3.29 12.59
C ARG A 206 -11.11 3.55 12.92
N GLY A 207 -10.83 4.74 13.39
CA GLY A 207 -9.49 5.06 13.87
C GLY A 207 -9.29 6.55 14.09
N PRO A 208 -8.11 6.96 14.57
CA PRO A 208 -7.83 8.37 14.82
C PRO A 208 -7.93 9.23 13.55
N GLY A 209 -7.59 8.67 12.38
CA GLY A 209 -7.66 9.38 11.10
C GLY A 209 -6.78 10.63 11.03
N GLU A 210 -5.88 10.84 12.00
CA GLU A 210 -4.99 11.98 12.03
C GLU A 210 -4.03 11.95 10.83
N ASN A 211 -3.84 13.08 10.18
CA ASN A 211 -2.96 13.23 9.01
C ASN A 211 -3.30 12.26 7.84
N MET A 212 -4.53 11.75 7.78
CA MET A 212 -4.99 10.86 6.71
C MET A 212 -5.51 11.68 5.52
N THR A 213 -4.99 11.39 4.34
CA THR A 213 -5.55 11.84 3.07
C THR A 213 -6.12 10.63 2.33
N VAL A 214 -7.41 10.67 2.00
CA VAL A 214 -8.06 9.61 1.22
C VAL A 214 -7.86 9.89 -0.27
N LEU A 215 -7.18 8.99 -0.96
CA LEU A 215 -6.88 9.12 -2.39
C LEU A 215 -7.98 8.56 -3.28
N ALA A 216 -8.63 7.46 -2.84
CA ALA A 216 -9.71 6.84 -3.58
C ALA A 216 -10.68 6.12 -2.64
N THR A 217 -11.93 6.00 -3.08
CA THR A 217 -13.03 5.35 -2.34
C THR A 217 -13.78 4.38 -3.24
N ALA A 218 -14.60 3.51 -2.63
CA ALA A 218 -15.59 2.72 -3.33
C ALA A 218 -16.93 2.76 -2.57
N PHE A 219 -18.04 2.73 -3.31
CA PHE A 219 -19.38 2.75 -2.72
C PHE A 219 -19.72 1.38 -2.11
N SER A 220 -19.95 1.36 -0.81
CA SER A 220 -20.34 0.17 -0.05
C SER A 220 -21.84 -0.05 -0.16
N ASP A 221 -22.25 -0.86 -1.15
CA ASP A 221 -23.64 -1.05 -1.53
C ASP A 221 -24.45 -1.76 -0.42
N PRO A 222 -25.55 -1.18 0.08
CA PRO A 222 -26.45 -1.82 1.03
C PRO A 222 -27.01 -3.18 0.53
N ALA A 223 -27.19 -3.35 -0.78
CA ALA A 223 -27.61 -4.63 -1.35
C ALA A 223 -26.59 -5.76 -1.13
N ASN A 224 -25.32 -5.39 -0.89
CA ASN A 224 -24.23 -6.30 -0.54
C ASN A 224 -23.78 -6.13 0.94
N ARG A 225 -24.70 -5.93 1.85
CA ARG A 225 -24.45 -5.69 3.29
C ARG A 225 -23.58 -4.45 3.57
N GLY A 226 -23.52 -3.52 2.63
CA GLY A 226 -22.74 -2.31 2.73
C GLY A 226 -23.40 -1.22 3.58
N THR A 227 -22.66 -0.13 3.75
CA THR A 227 -23.02 1.01 4.60
C THR A 227 -23.86 2.08 3.89
N GLY A 228 -23.89 2.05 2.54
CA GLY A 228 -24.47 3.14 1.75
C GLY A 228 -23.56 4.37 1.66
N HIS A 229 -22.28 4.23 1.99
CA HIS A 229 -21.28 5.30 1.92
C HIS A 229 -20.13 4.94 0.98
N ASP A 230 -19.40 5.95 0.54
CA ASP A 230 -18.13 5.75 -0.16
C ASP A 230 -17.03 5.53 0.88
N GLU A 231 -16.55 4.31 0.99
CA GLU A 231 -15.54 3.88 1.97
C GLU A 231 -14.12 4.11 1.44
N PRO A 232 -13.14 4.49 2.29
CA PRO A 232 -11.76 4.66 1.89
C PRO A 232 -11.10 3.35 1.42
N MET A 233 -10.53 3.37 0.22
CA MET A 233 -9.81 2.22 -0.35
C MET A 233 -8.31 2.44 -0.43
N LEU A 234 -7.89 3.67 -0.74
CA LEU A 234 -6.49 4.08 -0.82
C LEU A 234 -6.27 5.33 0.02
N MET A 235 -5.32 5.28 0.92
CA MET A 235 -5.02 6.38 1.84
C MET A 235 -3.52 6.60 1.95
N VAL A 236 -3.14 7.82 2.30
CA VAL A 236 -1.77 8.15 2.69
C VAL A 236 -1.78 8.89 4.01
N LEU A 237 -0.73 8.65 4.81
CA LEU A 237 -0.54 9.25 6.12
C LEU A 237 0.93 9.59 6.33
N ASN A 238 1.19 10.37 7.37
CA ASN A 238 2.53 10.64 7.85
C ASN A 238 2.63 10.28 9.33
N PHE A 239 3.78 9.69 9.72
CA PHE A 239 4.11 9.45 11.12
C PHE A 239 5.54 9.86 11.37
N GLY A 240 5.75 10.98 12.06
CA GLY A 240 7.05 11.63 12.10
C GLY A 240 7.47 12.07 10.69
N LYS A 241 8.62 11.58 10.22
CA LYS A 241 9.12 11.83 8.86
C LYS A 241 8.71 10.71 7.87
N GLY A 242 8.13 9.62 8.37
CA GLY A 242 7.74 8.47 7.58
C GLY A 242 6.49 8.73 6.75
N ARG A 243 6.42 8.06 5.61
CA ARG A 243 5.26 8.09 4.70
C ARG A 243 4.60 6.73 4.71
N ILE A 244 3.30 6.73 4.84
CA ILE A 244 2.50 5.52 4.91
C ILE A 244 1.53 5.48 3.74
N PHE A 245 1.53 4.39 3.01
CA PHE A 245 0.47 4.05 2.05
C PHE A 245 -0.38 2.93 2.65
N HIS A 246 -1.69 3.14 2.72
CA HIS A 246 -2.64 2.17 3.21
C HIS A 246 -3.62 1.82 2.09
N THR A 247 -3.73 0.54 1.77
CA THR A 247 -4.72 0.01 0.82
C THR A 247 -5.53 -1.10 1.48
N THR A 248 -6.86 -1.00 1.40
CA THR A 248 -7.78 -2.05 1.85
C THR A 248 -8.05 -3.09 0.75
N LEU A 249 -7.54 -2.87 -0.47
CA LEU A 249 -7.70 -3.77 -1.62
C LEU A 249 -6.74 -4.96 -1.55
N GLY A 250 -7.10 -6.08 -2.22
CA GLY A 250 -6.18 -7.18 -2.48
C GLY A 250 -6.35 -8.40 -1.59
N HIS A 251 -7.59 -8.76 -1.23
CA HIS A 251 -7.93 -9.90 -0.35
C HIS A 251 -7.23 -11.21 -0.73
N ASP A 252 -7.16 -11.54 -2.00
CA ASP A 252 -6.59 -12.79 -2.51
C ASP A 252 -5.90 -12.59 -3.88
N PRO A 253 -5.20 -13.62 -4.41
CA PRO A 253 -4.55 -13.52 -5.72
C PRO A 253 -5.48 -13.09 -6.86
N ALA A 254 -6.78 -13.41 -6.81
CA ALA A 254 -7.73 -12.99 -7.83
C ALA A 254 -7.98 -11.47 -7.78
N ALA A 255 -8.21 -10.91 -6.59
CA ALA A 255 -8.31 -9.46 -6.39
C ALA A 255 -6.99 -8.74 -6.74
N MET A 256 -5.84 -9.31 -6.32
CA MET A 256 -4.51 -8.79 -6.59
C MET A 256 -4.16 -8.79 -8.08
N SER A 257 -4.80 -9.64 -8.90
CA SER A 257 -4.60 -9.67 -10.36
C SER A 257 -5.09 -8.40 -11.06
N CYS A 258 -5.96 -7.61 -10.41
CA CYS A 258 -6.47 -6.37 -10.97
C CYS A 258 -5.33 -5.38 -11.26
N VAL A 259 -5.24 -4.90 -12.51
CA VAL A 259 -4.20 -3.96 -12.92
C VAL A 259 -4.29 -2.64 -12.13
N GLY A 260 -5.49 -2.25 -11.71
CA GLY A 260 -5.70 -1.10 -10.82
C GLY A 260 -5.01 -1.31 -9.46
N PHE A 261 -5.15 -2.51 -8.86
CA PHE A 261 -4.43 -2.87 -7.64
C PHE A 261 -2.92 -2.90 -7.87
N ILE A 262 -2.44 -3.60 -8.90
CA ILE A 262 -1.02 -3.71 -9.23
C ILE A 262 -0.38 -2.32 -9.36
N ALA A 263 -0.99 -1.44 -10.14
CA ALA A 263 -0.47 -0.10 -10.38
C ALA A 263 -0.45 0.75 -9.10
N THR A 264 -1.51 0.71 -8.29
CA THR A 264 -1.59 1.50 -7.05
C THR A 264 -0.68 0.96 -5.95
N LEU A 265 -0.51 -0.37 -5.85
CA LEU A 265 0.46 -0.99 -4.93
C LEU A 265 1.90 -0.57 -5.28
N LEU A 266 2.31 -0.69 -6.54
CA LEU A 266 3.63 -0.31 -7.00
C LEU A 266 3.92 1.17 -6.73
N ARG A 267 3.00 2.05 -7.13
CA ARG A 267 3.13 3.51 -6.97
C ARG A 267 3.07 3.92 -5.50
N GLY A 268 2.21 3.29 -4.71
CA GLY A 268 2.10 3.53 -3.26
C GLY A 268 3.36 3.12 -2.51
N THR A 269 3.93 1.96 -2.85
CA THR A 269 5.17 1.46 -2.26
C THR A 269 6.36 2.35 -2.64
N GLU A 270 6.47 2.75 -3.91
CA GLU A 270 7.51 3.68 -4.37
C GLU A 270 7.39 5.03 -3.64
N TRP A 271 6.18 5.58 -3.53
CA TRP A 271 5.96 6.84 -2.84
C TRP A 271 6.28 6.74 -1.35
N ALA A 272 5.88 5.68 -0.68
CA ALA A 272 6.20 5.46 0.73
C ALA A 272 7.72 5.43 0.95
N ALA A 273 8.45 4.74 0.08
CA ALA A 273 9.92 4.65 0.15
C ALA A 273 10.62 5.96 -0.14
N THR A 274 10.20 6.71 -1.18
CA THR A 274 11.00 7.76 -1.81
C THR A 274 10.37 9.16 -1.77
N GLY A 275 9.06 9.25 -1.53
CA GLY A 275 8.25 10.46 -1.70
C GLY A 275 7.94 10.80 -3.17
N LYS A 276 8.30 9.92 -4.11
CA LYS A 276 8.11 10.12 -5.56
C LYS A 276 7.37 8.93 -6.18
N VAL A 277 6.83 9.13 -7.38
CA VAL A 277 6.28 8.09 -8.24
C VAL A 277 6.84 8.28 -9.64
N THR A 278 7.59 7.31 -10.11
CA THR A 278 8.19 7.33 -11.46
C THR A 278 7.39 6.48 -12.46
N GLN A 279 6.59 5.56 -11.96
CA GLN A 279 5.82 4.65 -12.79
C GLN A 279 4.62 5.35 -13.45
N LYS A 280 4.49 5.13 -14.76
CA LYS A 280 3.34 5.59 -15.54
C LYS A 280 2.13 4.69 -15.32
N ALA A 281 0.93 5.19 -15.62
CA ALA A 281 -0.24 4.34 -15.76
C ALA A 281 0.03 3.29 -16.85
N PRO A 282 -0.17 1.99 -16.59
CA PRO A 282 0.01 0.96 -17.62
C PRO A 282 -1.09 1.08 -18.68
N ALA A 283 -0.77 0.68 -19.92
CA ALA A 283 -1.71 0.80 -21.04
C ALA A 283 -2.97 -0.06 -20.88
N ASP A 284 -2.86 -1.14 -20.12
CA ASP A 284 -3.96 -2.05 -19.76
C ASP A 284 -4.66 -1.67 -18.45
N PHE A 285 -4.50 -0.42 -17.94
CA PHE A 285 -5.20 0.04 -16.74
C PHE A 285 -6.73 -0.05 -16.95
N PRO A 286 -7.51 -0.55 -15.97
CA PRO A 286 -8.95 -0.77 -16.14
C PRO A 286 -9.72 0.54 -16.39
N GLY A 287 -10.75 0.45 -17.23
CA GLY A 287 -11.73 1.50 -17.38
C GLY A 287 -12.82 1.45 -16.30
N ALA A 288 -13.83 2.32 -16.41
CA ALA A 288 -14.89 2.46 -15.41
C ALA A 288 -15.84 1.26 -15.33
N GLU A 289 -16.01 0.51 -16.43
CA GLU A 289 -17.06 -0.52 -16.57
C GLU A 289 -16.53 -1.96 -16.51
N LYS A 290 -15.22 -2.15 -16.75
CA LYS A 290 -14.63 -3.48 -16.82
C LYS A 290 -13.27 -3.51 -16.16
N ALA A 291 -13.06 -4.48 -15.27
CA ALA A 291 -11.77 -4.77 -14.68
C ALA A 291 -10.78 -5.29 -15.75
N SER A 292 -9.51 -4.97 -15.58
CA SER A 292 -8.39 -5.55 -16.31
C SER A 292 -7.54 -6.35 -15.34
N THR A 293 -7.15 -7.56 -15.70
CA THR A 293 -6.40 -8.46 -14.82
C THR A 293 -5.18 -9.03 -15.52
N ARG A 294 -4.15 -9.38 -14.74
CA ARG A 294 -2.95 -10.09 -15.18
C ARG A 294 -2.84 -11.43 -14.45
N THR A 295 -2.22 -12.41 -15.08
CA THR A 295 -1.84 -13.68 -14.44
C THR A 295 -0.47 -13.54 -13.79
N PHE A 296 -0.27 -14.26 -12.66
CA PHE A 296 1.00 -14.36 -11.92
C PHE A 296 1.63 -15.73 -12.09
#